data_f41b6f22a272511f52c9bc44cb6ab953
#
_entry.id   f41b6f22a272511f52c9bc44cb6ab953
#
_cell.length_a   1.000
_cell.length_b   1.000
_cell.length_c   1.000
_cell.angle_alpha   90.00
_cell.angle_beta   90.00
_cell.angle_gamma   90.00
#
_symmetry.space_group_name_H-M   'P 1'
#
loop_
_entity.id
_entity.type
_entity.pdbx_description
1 polymer ?
#
loop_
_entity_poly.entity_id
_entity_poly.type
_entity_poly.pdbx_seq_one_letter_code
_entity_poly.pdbx_strand_id
1 'polypeptide(L)'
;MVEVSTSILTMEKGEETKTIFALETAKTDYFHIDVMDGKFVEKNTYKKMMENSSYIKRISNLPLDVHLMVEDVKKGIEDFSVAEPNIITFHLEACKSKEEVMENIQLIKESGSKVGISIKPETDIKEIYEY
;
A
#
# COMPACT_ATOMS: atom_id res chain seq x y z
N MET A 1 20.50 -8.55 3.89
CA MET A 1 20.02 -7.51 4.81
C MET A 1 18.49 -7.63 4.89
N VAL A 2 17.91 -7.52 6.07
CA VAL A 2 16.44 -7.56 6.26
C VAL A 2 15.95 -6.13 6.39
N GLU A 3 14.91 -5.77 5.65
CA GLU A 3 14.20 -4.50 5.79
C GLU A 3 12.88 -4.72 6.52
N VAL A 4 12.47 -3.75 7.33
CA VAL A 4 11.25 -3.81 8.15
C VAL A 4 10.27 -2.75 7.66
N SER A 5 9.09 -3.19 7.24
CA SER A 5 7.96 -2.33 6.86
C SER A 5 6.89 -2.41 7.95
N THR A 6 6.79 -1.35 8.76
CA THR A 6 5.90 -1.37 9.92
C THR A 6 4.53 -0.81 9.57
N SER A 7 3.48 -1.63 9.77
CA SER A 7 2.10 -1.20 9.56
C SER A 7 1.68 -0.12 10.57
N ILE A 8 1.05 0.92 10.05
CA ILE A 8 0.45 1.99 10.86
C ILE A 8 -1.06 1.82 11.02
N LEU A 9 -1.58 0.64 10.68
CA LEU A 9 -3.02 0.35 10.69
C LEU A 9 -3.68 0.65 12.03
N THR A 10 -3.00 0.33 13.13
CA THR A 10 -3.52 0.50 14.50
C THR A 10 -3.12 1.81 15.15
N MET A 11 -2.51 2.72 14.40
CA MET A 11 -2.13 4.06 14.91
C MET A 11 -3.37 4.82 15.37
N GLU A 12 -3.35 5.30 16.61
CA GLU A 12 -4.48 5.98 17.22
C GLU A 12 -4.55 7.45 16.79
N LYS A 13 -5.79 7.94 16.64
CA LYS A 13 -6.04 9.34 16.33
C LYS A 13 -5.54 10.25 17.45
N GLY A 14 -4.75 11.26 17.09
CA GLY A 14 -4.10 12.18 18.03
C GLY A 14 -2.71 11.74 18.49
N GLU A 15 -2.30 10.50 18.20
CA GLU A 15 -0.99 9.93 18.53
C GLU A 15 -0.08 9.76 17.31
N GLU A 16 -0.48 10.31 16.15
CA GLU A 16 0.18 10.10 14.85
C GLU A 16 1.66 10.52 14.90
N THR A 17 1.94 11.74 15.34
CA THR A 17 3.31 12.28 15.39
C THR A 17 4.20 11.44 16.31
N LYS A 18 3.71 11.12 17.50
CA LYS A 18 4.42 10.32 18.49
C LYS A 18 4.72 8.90 17.97
N THR A 19 3.74 8.29 17.33
CA THR A 19 3.88 6.95 16.75
C THR A 19 4.92 6.94 15.64
N ILE A 20 4.85 7.88 14.71
CA ILE A 20 5.80 7.97 13.58
C ILE A 20 7.23 8.19 14.09
N PHE A 21 7.46 9.11 15.02
CA PHE A 21 8.79 9.31 15.56
C PHE A 21 9.31 8.14 16.40
N ALA A 22 8.43 7.41 17.11
CA ALA A 22 8.81 6.20 17.82
C ALA A 22 9.26 5.10 16.86
N LEU A 23 8.56 4.91 15.72
CA LEU A 23 8.92 3.95 14.69
C LEU A 23 10.23 4.31 13.99
N GLU A 24 10.47 5.58 13.68
CA GLU A 24 11.76 6.05 13.15
C GLU A 24 12.91 5.78 14.13
N THR A 25 12.69 6.04 15.41
CA THR A 25 13.68 5.77 16.46
C THR A 25 13.96 4.27 16.58
N ALA A 26 12.95 3.43 16.40
CA ALA A 26 13.07 1.98 16.37
C ALA A 26 13.68 1.42 15.08
N LYS A 27 14.08 2.29 14.12
CA LYS A 27 14.75 1.93 12.86
C LYS A 27 13.88 1.10 11.92
N THR A 28 12.57 1.41 11.81
CA THR A 28 11.79 0.90 10.68
C THR A 28 12.35 1.43 9.36
N ASP A 29 12.29 0.63 8.30
CA ASP A 29 12.77 1.04 6.97
C ASP A 29 11.65 1.67 6.14
N TYR A 30 10.42 1.21 6.32
CA TYR A 30 9.22 1.71 5.63
C TYR A 30 8.07 1.91 6.62
N PHE A 31 7.13 2.78 6.26
CA PHE A 31 5.78 2.76 6.84
C PHE A 31 4.85 2.01 5.90
N HIS A 32 4.22 0.96 6.42
CA HIS A 32 3.27 0.14 5.67
C HIS A 32 1.85 0.69 5.81
N ILE A 33 1.24 0.97 4.66
CA ILE A 33 -0.07 1.62 4.53
C ILE A 33 -1.09 0.60 4.05
N ASP A 34 -1.91 0.08 4.96
CA ASP A 34 -2.96 -0.90 4.66
C ASP A 34 -4.24 -0.20 4.20
N VAL A 35 -4.50 -0.19 2.90
CA VAL A 35 -5.65 0.46 2.27
C VAL A 35 -6.76 -0.55 2.05
N MET A 36 -7.88 -0.37 2.74
CA MET A 36 -9.06 -1.23 2.68
C MET A 36 -10.29 -0.41 2.29
N ASP A 37 -11.10 -0.90 1.36
CA ASP A 37 -12.22 -0.15 0.79
C ASP A 37 -13.61 -0.55 1.31
N GLY A 38 -13.70 -1.58 2.16
CA GLY A 38 -14.97 -2.11 2.63
C GLY A 38 -15.75 -2.92 1.61
N LYS A 39 -15.14 -3.24 0.45
CA LYS A 39 -15.72 -4.05 -0.64
C LYS A 39 -14.89 -5.29 -0.90
N PHE A 40 -13.61 -5.12 -1.23
CA PHE A 40 -12.67 -6.22 -1.38
C PHE A 40 -12.40 -6.94 -0.05
N VAL A 41 -12.41 -6.18 1.05
CA VAL A 41 -12.37 -6.64 2.44
C VAL A 41 -13.40 -5.88 3.27
N GLU A 42 -13.83 -6.43 4.41
CA GLU A 42 -14.92 -5.84 5.23
C GLU A 42 -14.56 -4.49 5.85
N LYS A 43 -13.31 -4.31 6.29
CA LYS A 43 -12.86 -3.05 6.89
C LYS A 43 -12.72 -1.96 5.83
N ASN A 44 -12.92 -0.71 6.26
CA ASN A 44 -12.67 0.47 5.43
C ASN A 44 -11.69 1.40 6.14
N THR A 45 -10.49 1.52 5.59
CA THR A 45 -9.43 2.42 6.07
C THR A 45 -9.02 3.45 5.01
N TYR A 46 -9.70 3.46 3.86
CA TYR A 46 -9.28 4.18 2.66
C TYR A 46 -9.00 5.66 2.92
N LYS A 47 -10.00 6.39 3.42
CA LYS A 47 -9.86 7.82 3.72
C LYS A 47 -8.80 8.08 4.80
N LYS A 48 -8.83 7.30 5.88
CA LYS A 48 -7.86 7.43 6.99
C LYS A 48 -6.42 7.23 6.48
N MET A 49 -6.19 6.25 5.61
CA MET A 49 -4.86 5.98 5.08
C MET A 49 -4.40 7.02 4.07
N MET A 50 -5.30 7.62 3.29
CA MET A 50 -4.96 8.79 2.47
C MET A 50 -4.48 9.97 3.32
N GLU A 51 -5.22 10.30 4.38
CA GLU A 51 -4.87 11.37 5.31
C GLU A 51 -3.54 11.08 6.01
N ASN A 52 -3.34 9.85 6.50
CA ASN A 52 -2.12 9.42 7.16
C ASN A 52 -0.91 9.47 6.22
N SER A 53 -1.05 9.01 4.98
CA SER A 53 0.02 9.03 3.98
C SER A 53 0.49 10.46 3.70
N SER A 54 -0.43 11.38 3.51
CA SER A 54 -0.13 12.81 3.30
C SER A 54 0.52 13.42 4.53
N TYR A 55 0.07 13.06 5.73
CA TYR A 55 0.65 13.54 6.98
C TYR A 55 2.07 13.04 7.20
N ILE A 56 2.30 11.74 7.03
CA ILE A 56 3.62 11.11 7.16
C ILE A 56 4.63 11.75 6.21
N LYS A 57 4.25 12.01 4.96
CA LYS A 57 5.14 12.66 3.98
C LYS A 57 5.58 14.06 4.40
N ARG A 58 4.81 14.75 5.23
CA ARG A 58 5.17 16.09 5.74
C ARG A 58 6.14 16.04 6.92
N ILE A 59 6.12 14.97 7.72
CA ILE A 59 6.89 14.90 8.98
C ILE A 59 8.03 13.89 8.95
N SER A 60 8.10 13.02 7.93
CA SER A 60 9.10 11.96 7.80
C SER A 60 9.65 11.88 6.39
N ASN A 61 10.92 11.46 6.27
CA ASN A 61 11.58 11.15 5.00
C ASN A 61 11.60 9.64 4.70
N LEU A 62 11.08 8.80 5.59
CA LEU A 62 11.03 7.36 5.34
C LEU A 62 10.03 7.03 4.22
N PRO A 63 10.35 6.00 3.41
CA PRO A 63 9.51 5.62 2.28
C PRO A 63 8.20 4.98 2.74
N LEU A 64 7.18 5.10 1.89
CA LEU A 64 5.89 4.45 2.07
C LEU A 64 5.82 3.16 1.24
N ASP A 65 5.26 2.12 1.84
CA ASP A 65 4.93 0.83 1.25
C ASP A 65 3.41 0.66 1.31
N VAL A 66 2.72 0.91 0.19
CA VAL A 66 1.26 0.91 0.10
C VAL A 66 0.75 -0.46 -0.32
N HIS A 67 -0.18 -1.02 0.46
CA HIS A 67 -0.86 -2.27 0.18
C HIS A 67 -2.35 -2.03 -0.09
N LEU A 68 -2.75 -2.21 -1.34
CA LEU A 68 -4.11 -1.97 -1.81
C LEU A 68 -4.96 -3.24 -1.69
N MET A 69 -5.83 -3.29 -0.69
CA MET A 69 -6.89 -4.29 -0.52
C MET A 69 -8.22 -3.67 -0.97
N VAL A 70 -8.32 -3.42 -2.27
CA VAL A 70 -9.41 -2.66 -2.89
C VAL A 70 -9.93 -3.34 -4.14
N GLU A 71 -11.22 -3.15 -4.44
CA GLU A 71 -11.86 -3.67 -5.65
C GLU A 71 -11.45 -2.88 -6.90
N ASP A 72 -11.37 -1.55 -6.79
CA ASP A 72 -10.92 -0.66 -7.87
C ASP A 72 -9.42 -0.33 -7.70
N VAL A 73 -8.58 -1.21 -8.24
CA VAL A 73 -7.12 -1.09 -8.13
C VAL A 73 -6.60 0.18 -8.81
N LYS A 74 -7.10 0.50 -10.01
CA LYS A 74 -6.68 1.69 -10.76
C LYS A 74 -6.90 2.96 -9.96
N LYS A 75 -8.10 3.12 -9.40
CA LYS A 75 -8.41 4.26 -8.52
C LYS A 75 -7.49 4.30 -7.30
N GLY A 76 -7.23 3.16 -6.67
CA GLY A 76 -6.31 3.05 -5.54
C GLY A 76 -4.90 3.53 -5.90
N ILE A 77 -4.38 3.12 -7.06
CA ILE A 77 -3.07 3.55 -7.55
C ILE A 77 -3.05 5.08 -7.75
N GLU A 78 -4.04 5.63 -8.45
CA GLU A 78 -4.13 7.07 -8.71
C GLU A 78 -4.19 7.89 -7.42
N ASP A 79 -5.04 7.50 -6.48
CA ASP A 79 -5.25 8.23 -5.22
C ASP A 79 -3.99 8.19 -4.32
N PHE A 80 -3.32 7.04 -4.21
CA PHE A 80 -2.16 6.89 -3.32
C PHE A 80 -0.83 7.31 -3.95
N SER A 81 -0.74 7.39 -5.27
CA SER A 81 0.46 7.90 -5.97
C SER A 81 0.76 9.36 -5.63
N VAL A 82 -0.24 10.12 -5.17
CA VAL A 82 -0.05 11.52 -4.72
C VAL A 82 0.93 11.63 -3.55
N ALA A 83 1.01 10.60 -2.71
CA ALA A 83 1.98 10.53 -1.61
C ALA A 83 3.36 10.02 -2.05
N GLU A 84 3.57 9.77 -3.34
CA GLU A 84 4.83 9.28 -3.91
C GLU A 84 5.41 8.06 -3.17
N PRO A 85 4.64 6.96 -3.00
CA PRO A 85 5.12 5.78 -2.31
C PRO A 85 6.26 5.10 -3.07
N ASN A 86 7.15 4.43 -2.36
CA ASN A 86 8.23 3.66 -2.98
C ASN A 86 7.75 2.34 -3.54
N ILE A 87 6.71 1.76 -2.91
CA ILE A 87 6.12 0.47 -3.30
C ILE A 87 4.60 0.63 -3.31
N ILE A 88 3.96 0.10 -4.34
CA ILE A 88 2.51 -0.12 -4.37
C ILE A 88 2.26 -1.59 -4.70
N THR A 89 1.59 -2.28 -3.78
CA THR A 89 1.19 -3.67 -3.91
C THR A 89 -0.31 -3.77 -4.08
N PHE A 90 -0.78 -4.51 -5.07
CA PHE A 90 -2.21 -4.81 -5.28
C PHE A 90 -2.47 -6.30 -5.27
N HIS A 91 -3.72 -6.70 -5.07
CA HIS A 91 -4.14 -8.09 -5.09
C HIS A 91 -4.50 -8.58 -6.50
N LEU A 92 -3.97 -9.75 -6.87
CA LEU A 92 -4.28 -10.39 -8.15
C LEU A 92 -5.80 -10.61 -8.30
N GLU A 93 -6.47 -11.02 -7.21
CA GLU A 93 -7.89 -11.36 -7.19
C GLU A 93 -8.81 -10.13 -7.40
N ALA A 94 -8.28 -8.93 -7.28
CA ALA A 94 -9.02 -7.71 -7.59
C ALA A 94 -9.07 -7.41 -9.10
N CYS A 95 -8.23 -8.07 -9.91
CA CYS A 95 -8.18 -7.91 -11.36
C CYS A 95 -9.02 -8.97 -12.06
N LYS A 96 -9.74 -8.57 -13.11
CA LYS A 96 -10.68 -9.45 -13.85
C LYS A 96 -10.03 -10.17 -15.03
N SER A 97 -8.85 -9.70 -15.46
CA SER A 97 -8.14 -10.23 -16.61
C SER A 97 -6.64 -10.00 -16.49
N LYS A 98 -5.86 -10.72 -17.30
CA LYS A 98 -4.42 -10.52 -17.41
C LYS A 98 -4.07 -9.12 -17.93
N GLU A 99 -4.84 -8.62 -18.85
CA GLU A 99 -4.69 -7.26 -19.40
C GLU A 99 -4.81 -6.22 -18.30
N GLU A 100 -5.80 -6.34 -17.42
CA GLU A 100 -5.98 -5.44 -16.27
C GLU A 100 -4.80 -5.50 -15.28
N VAL A 101 -4.25 -6.71 -15.03
CA VAL A 101 -3.03 -6.85 -14.22
C VAL A 101 -1.86 -6.10 -14.86
N MET A 102 -1.65 -6.27 -16.16
CA MET A 102 -0.55 -5.61 -16.89
C MET A 102 -0.72 -4.09 -16.93
N GLU A 103 -1.96 -3.59 -17.10
CA GLU A 103 -2.26 -2.15 -17.04
C GLU A 103 -1.94 -1.57 -15.65
N ASN A 104 -2.33 -2.25 -14.58
CA ASN A 104 -2.04 -1.82 -13.22
C ASN A 104 -0.52 -1.83 -12.93
N ILE A 105 0.20 -2.85 -13.40
CA ILE A 105 1.67 -2.89 -13.30
C ILE A 105 2.29 -1.67 -13.99
N GLN A 106 1.84 -1.37 -15.21
CA GLN A 106 2.35 -0.24 -15.97
C GLN A 106 2.05 1.10 -15.27
N LEU A 107 0.83 1.27 -14.79
CA LEU A 107 0.39 2.48 -14.09
C LEU A 107 1.23 2.74 -12.82
N ILE A 108 1.52 1.69 -12.04
CA ILE A 108 2.39 1.81 -10.86
C ILE A 108 3.81 2.21 -11.27
N LYS A 109 4.38 1.60 -12.31
CA LYS A 109 5.71 1.96 -12.82
C LYS A 109 5.78 3.40 -13.31
N GLU A 110 4.76 3.87 -14.00
CA GLU A 110 4.65 5.25 -14.49
C GLU A 110 4.53 6.27 -13.34
N SER A 111 3.96 5.87 -12.20
CA SER A 111 3.93 6.71 -11.00
C SER A 111 5.27 6.83 -10.28
N GLY A 112 6.28 6.05 -10.69
CA GLY A 112 7.61 6.02 -10.08
C GLY A 112 7.77 5.02 -8.93
N SER A 113 6.74 4.22 -8.63
CA SER A 113 6.76 3.22 -7.57
C SER A 113 7.23 1.84 -8.08
N LYS A 114 7.78 1.04 -7.18
CA LYS A 114 7.98 -0.41 -7.40
C LYS A 114 6.65 -1.14 -7.30
N VAL A 115 6.49 -2.18 -8.10
CA VAL A 115 5.26 -2.99 -8.14
C VAL A 115 5.37 -4.19 -7.21
N GLY A 116 4.34 -4.39 -6.40
CA GLY A 116 4.08 -5.63 -5.68
C GLY A 116 2.77 -6.27 -6.12
N ILE A 117 2.71 -7.60 -6.16
CA ILE A 117 1.49 -8.37 -6.36
C ILE A 117 1.28 -9.26 -5.15
N SER A 118 0.13 -9.14 -4.51
CA SER A 118 -0.33 -9.99 -3.41
C SER A 118 -1.37 -10.97 -3.88
N ILE A 119 -1.45 -12.10 -3.20
CA ILE A 119 -2.50 -13.10 -3.36
C ILE A 119 -3.12 -13.44 -2.00
N LYS A 120 -4.38 -13.84 -2.01
CA LYS A 120 -5.05 -14.38 -0.82
C LYS A 120 -4.55 -15.80 -0.52
N PRO A 121 -4.69 -16.30 0.72
CA PRO A 121 -4.19 -17.62 1.10
C PRO A 121 -4.73 -18.79 0.26
N GLU A 122 -5.93 -18.65 -0.29
CA GLU A 122 -6.58 -19.65 -1.15
C GLU A 122 -6.13 -19.63 -2.62
N THR A 123 -5.38 -18.60 -3.05
CA THR A 123 -4.89 -18.47 -4.42
C THR A 123 -3.53 -19.15 -4.56
N ASP A 124 -3.35 -19.98 -5.62
CA ASP A 124 -2.08 -20.67 -5.87
C ASP A 124 -1.00 -19.65 -6.28
N ILE A 125 0.17 -19.72 -5.64
CA ILE A 125 1.33 -18.89 -5.97
C ILE A 125 1.74 -18.94 -7.44
N LYS A 126 1.42 -20.04 -8.14
CA LYS A 126 1.71 -20.19 -9.56
C LYS A 126 1.00 -19.18 -10.44
N GLU A 127 -0.13 -18.64 -9.98
CA GLU A 127 -0.90 -17.66 -10.75
C GLU A 127 -0.16 -16.33 -10.96
N ILE A 128 0.86 -16.04 -10.16
CA ILE A 128 1.69 -14.82 -10.32
C ILE A 128 2.97 -15.05 -11.13
N TYR A 129 3.31 -16.29 -11.52
CA TYR A 129 4.60 -16.57 -12.18
C TYR A 129 4.73 -15.98 -13.58
N GLU A 130 3.64 -15.58 -14.18
CA GLU A 130 3.64 -15.00 -15.53
C GLU A 130 3.82 -13.46 -15.55
N TYR A 131 3.86 -12.83 -14.37
CA TYR A 131 4.01 -11.39 -14.20
C TYR A 131 5.38 -11.05 -13.63
#